data_1efda4e904a18c4d10367388e6c64ac8
#
_entry.id   1efda4e904a18c4d10367388e6c64ac8
#
_cell.length_a   1.000
_cell.length_b   1.000
_cell.length_c   1.000
_cell.angle_alpha   90.00
_cell.angle_beta   90.00
_cell.angle_gamma   90.00
#
_symmetry.space_group_name_H-M   'P 1'
#
loop_
_entity.id
_entity.type
_entity.pdbx_description
1 polymer ?
#
loop_
_entity_poly.entity_id
_entity_poly.type
_entity_poly.pdbx_seq_one_letter_code
_entity_poly.pdbx_strand_id
1 'polypeptide(L)'
;MEYNYTHGGDVYRNPIEYDFSINVNPLGMPLASIQAAHEGVVLTGRYPDYKAEQLCHAIAKAKQIPADRIIPGNGAAELLYALGQTISGKALAIAPTFTGYAEAVAAGGGEMCYAGC
;
A
#
# COMPACT_ATOMS: atom_id res chain seq x y z
N MET A 1 -0.76 -19.45 17.88
CA MET A 1 -0.33 -18.09 18.25
C MET A 1 -1.34 -17.16 17.63
N GLU A 2 -2.25 -16.56 18.42
CA GLU A 2 -3.20 -15.56 17.91
C GLU A 2 -2.41 -14.30 17.54
N TYR A 3 -2.32 -14.01 16.26
CA TYR A 3 -1.74 -12.76 15.79
C TYR A 3 -2.76 -11.64 16.06
N ASN A 4 -2.42 -10.77 16.99
CA ASN A 4 -3.18 -9.55 17.21
C ASN A 4 -2.76 -8.56 16.10
N TYR A 5 -3.62 -8.39 15.09
CA TYR A 5 -3.37 -7.52 13.95
C TYR A 5 -3.46 -6.05 14.37
N THR A 6 -2.38 -5.52 14.93
CA THR A 6 -2.30 -4.10 15.27
C THR A 6 -1.54 -3.38 14.17
N HIS A 7 -2.23 -2.54 13.42
CA HIS A 7 -1.59 -1.68 12.43
C HIS A 7 -0.80 -0.58 13.12
N GLY A 8 0.43 -0.31 12.67
CA GLY A 8 1.20 0.84 13.15
C GLY A 8 0.54 2.18 12.82
N GLY A 9 0.99 3.26 13.44
CA GLY A 9 0.51 4.61 13.16
C GLY A 9 -0.79 5.01 13.85
N ASP A 10 -1.31 4.22 14.78
CA ASP A 10 -2.53 4.57 15.53
C ASP A 10 -2.24 5.56 16.66
N VAL A 11 -1.78 6.74 16.28
CA VAL A 11 -1.51 7.87 17.19
C VAL A 11 -2.79 8.47 17.80
N TYR A 12 -3.95 8.17 17.22
CA TYR A 12 -5.24 8.69 17.69
C TYR A 12 -5.73 7.99 18.95
N ARG A 13 -5.42 6.70 19.12
CA ARG A 13 -5.81 5.90 20.29
C ARG A 13 -4.66 5.70 21.26
N ASN A 14 -3.43 5.85 20.78
CA ASN A 14 -2.21 5.65 21.54
C ASN A 14 -1.41 6.96 21.53
N PRO A 15 -1.57 7.82 22.55
CA PRO A 15 -0.75 9.03 22.63
C PRO A 15 0.70 8.64 22.87
N ILE A 16 1.54 8.93 21.90
CA ILE A 16 2.98 8.61 21.88
C ILE A 16 3.77 9.87 21.59
N GLU A 17 4.94 9.98 22.18
CA GLU A 17 5.87 11.08 21.92
C GLU A 17 6.66 10.86 20.63
N TYR A 18 7.05 9.60 20.37
CA TYR A 18 7.81 9.22 19.17
C TYR A 18 7.18 7.98 18.53
N ASP A 19 6.81 8.07 17.24
CA ASP A 19 6.26 6.96 16.47
C ASP A 19 7.32 6.30 15.59
N PHE A 20 7.72 5.08 15.96
CA PHE A 20 8.61 4.23 15.17
C PHE A 20 7.88 3.11 14.43
N SER A 21 6.53 3.11 14.47
CA SER A 21 5.72 2.03 13.88
C SER A 21 5.43 2.23 12.39
N ILE A 22 5.67 3.45 11.87
CA ILE A 22 5.44 3.80 10.46
C ILE A 22 6.57 4.64 9.90
N ASN A 23 6.75 4.56 8.57
CA ASN A 23 7.72 5.35 7.84
C ASN A 23 7.05 6.59 7.23
N VAL A 24 7.03 7.69 7.97
CA VAL A 24 6.55 8.99 7.47
C VAL A 24 7.76 9.90 7.21
N ASN A 25 7.71 10.63 6.11
CA ASN A 25 8.74 11.64 5.83
C ASN A 25 8.66 12.79 6.86
N PRO A 26 9.65 12.96 7.74
CA PRO A 26 9.61 14.00 8.76
C PRO A 26 9.65 15.43 8.19
N LEU A 27 10.07 15.59 6.94
CA LEU A 27 10.08 16.88 6.24
C LEU A 27 8.70 17.21 5.62
N GLY A 28 7.72 16.32 5.78
CA GLY A 28 6.38 16.48 5.21
C GLY A 28 6.31 16.20 3.71
N MET A 29 5.22 16.64 3.11
CA MET A 29 4.96 16.46 1.68
C MET A 29 5.75 17.48 0.84
N PRO A 30 6.39 17.07 -0.27
CA PRO A 30 7.03 17.99 -1.20
C PRO A 30 6.04 19.02 -1.77
N LEU A 31 6.48 20.28 -1.92
CA LEU A 31 5.63 21.35 -2.44
C LEU A 31 4.99 21.02 -3.80
N ALA A 32 5.73 20.41 -4.71
CA ALA A 32 5.21 19.98 -6.00
C ALA A 32 4.06 18.97 -5.86
N SER A 33 4.12 18.08 -4.87
CA SER A 33 3.04 17.13 -4.59
C SER A 33 1.81 17.82 -4.00
N ILE A 34 2.00 18.83 -3.14
CA ILE A 34 0.91 19.65 -2.60
C ILE A 34 0.19 20.40 -3.73
N GLN A 35 0.95 21.04 -4.63
CA GLN A 35 0.41 21.74 -5.78
C GLN A 35 -0.38 20.80 -6.71
N ALA A 36 0.19 19.66 -7.06
CA ALA A 36 -0.48 18.66 -7.89
C ALA A 36 -1.76 18.12 -7.23
N ALA A 37 -1.79 17.96 -5.90
CA ALA A 37 -2.98 17.55 -5.18
C ALA A 37 -4.08 18.61 -5.26
N HIS A 38 -3.75 19.90 -5.11
CA HIS A 38 -4.70 21.00 -5.30
C HIS A 38 -5.26 21.05 -6.72
N GLU A 39 -4.42 20.89 -7.73
CA GLU A 39 -4.87 20.81 -9.14
C GLU A 39 -5.77 19.59 -9.36
N GLY A 40 -5.44 18.46 -8.75
CA GLY A 40 -6.24 17.23 -8.79
C GLY A 40 -7.65 17.39 -8.22
N VAL A 41 -7.83 18.20 -7.18
CA VAL A 41 -9.15 18.45 -6.58
C VAL A 41 -10.14 19.01 -7.63
N VAL A 42 -9.70 19.87 -8.53
CA VAL A 42 -10.55 20.43 -9.59
C VAL A 42 -11.04 19.34 -10.56
N LEU A 43 -10.29 18.25 -10.68
CA LEU A 43 -10.62 17.13 -11.58
C LEU A 43 -11.64 16.16 -10.97
N THR A 44 -11.93 16.25 -9.68
CA THR A 44 -12.86 15.32 -8.99
C THR A 44 -14.31 15.38 -9.50
N GLY A 45 -14.68 16.44 -10.24
CA GLY A 45 -15.96 16.51 -10.93
C GLY A 45 -16.08 15.60 -12.15
N ARG A 46 -15.02 14.90 -12.54
CA ARG A 46 -15.00 13.94 -13.65
C ARG A 46 -14.89 12.51 -13.11
N TYR A 47 -15.45 11.56 -13.86
CA TYR A 47 -15.22 10.15 -13.58
C TYR A 47 -13.71 9.84 -13.76
N PRO A 48 -13.07 9.16 -12.80
CA PRO A 48 -11.63 8.92 -12.88
C PRO A 48 -11.26 7.99 -14.05
N ASP A 49 -10.04 8.14 -14.55
CA ASP A 49 -9.46 7.20 -15.50
C ASP A 49 -9.20 5.86 -14.79
N TYR A 50 -10.07 4.88 -15.03
CA TYR A 50 -10.00 3.56 -14.40
C TYR A 50 -8.75 2.76 -14.79
N LYS A 51 -8.09 3.12 -15.89
CA LYS A 51 -6.82 2.49 -16.31
C LYS A 51 -5.60 3.20 -15.77
N ALA A 52 -5.77 4.42 -15.26
CA ALA A 52 -4.69 5.29 -14.78
C ALA A 52 -3.53 5.40 -15.79
N GLU A 53 -3.84 5.50 -17.10
CA GLU A 53 -2.86 5.43 -18.19
C GLU A 53 -1.79 6.51 -18.06
N GLN A 54 -2.18 7.75 -17.75
CA GLN A 54 -1.22 8.85 -17.58
C GLN A 54 -0.24 8.59 -16.43
N LEU A 55 -0.73 8.03 -15.30
CA LEU A 55 0.11 7.66 -14.17
C LEU A 55 1.06 6.52 -14.52
N CYS A 56 0.57 5.47 -15.20
CA CYS A 56 1.40 4.36 -15.64
C CYS A 56 2.53 4.84 -16.57
N HIS A 57 2.23 5.71 -17.52
CA HIS A 57 3.24 6.29 -18.42
C HIS A 57 4.25 7.17 -17.69
N ALA A 58 3.81 7.98 -16.70
CA ALA A 58 4.71 8.79 -15.90
C ALA A 58 5.67 7.93 -15.07
N ILE A 59 5.16 6.86 -14.44
CA ILE A 59 5.98 5.91 -13.68
C ILE A 59 6.94 5.15 -14.63
N ALA A 60 6.44 4.68 -15.78
CA ALA A 60 7.23 3.98 -16.79
C ALA A 60 8.44 4.81 -17.21
N LYS A 61 8.22 6.09 -17.51
CA LYS A 61 9.28 7.02 -17.86
C LYS A 61 10.28 7.24 -16.73
N ALA A 62 9.78 7.43 -15.51
CA ALA A 62 10.63 7.70 -14.34
C ALA A 62 11.46 6.49 -13.91
N LYS A 63 10.90 5.27 -14.04
CA LYS A 63 11.53 4.02 -13.60
C LYS A 63 12.17 3.22 -14.74
N GLN A 64 12.05 3.68 -15.98
CA GLN A 64 12.57 2.99 -17.19
C GLN A 64 12.07 1.55 -17.32
N ILE A 65 10.78 1.33 -17.02
CA ILE A 65 10.10 0.03 -17.18
C ILE A 65 8.90 0.19 -18.12
N PRO A 66 8.48 -0.87 -18.82
CA PRO A 66 7.30 -0.82 -19.68
C PRO A 66 6.02 -0.48 -18.92
N ALA A 67 5.16 0.37 -19.49
CA ALA A 67 3.92 0.82 -18.83
C ALA A 67 2.92 -0.33 -18.61
N ASP A 68 2.93 -1.34 -19.47
CA ASP A 68 2.12 -2.56 -19.37
C ASP A 68 2.50 -3.48 -18.20
N ARG A 69 3.62 -3.19 -17.53
CA ARG A 69 4.07 -3.89 -16.31
C ARG A 69 3.80 -3.12 -15.03
N ILE A 70 2.97 -2.07 -15.09
CA ILE A 70 2.67 -1.22 -13.95
C ILE A 70 1.19 -1.33 -13.61
N ILE A 71 0.91 -1.66 -12.38
CA ILE A 71 -0.45 -1.65 -11.80
C ILE A 71 -0.41 -0.65 -10.64
N PRO A 72 -1.02 0.53 -10.77
CA PRO A 72 -1.12 1.49 -9.68
C PRO A 72 -2.26 1.11 -8.73
N GLY A 73 -2.15 1.51 -7.46
CA GLY A 73 -3.17 1.32 -6.45
C GLY A 73 -3.11 2.40 -5.37
N ASN A 74 -4.16 2.53 -4.59
CA ASN A 74 -4.26 3.47 -3.47
C ASN A 74 -3.49 2.94 -2.25
N GLY A 75 -2.17 2.96 -2.37
CA GLY A 75 -1.24 2.38 -1.42
C GLY A 75 -1.03 0.88 -1.62
N ALA A 76 -0.04 0.34 -0.89
CA ALA A 76 0.33 -1.06 -0.97
C ALA A 76 -0.79 -2.01 -0.53
N ALA A 77 -1.65 -1.58 0.39
CA ALA A 77 -2.74 -2.40 0.91
C ALA A 77 -3.71 -2.85 -0.19
N GLU A 78 -4.16 -1.94 -1.06
CA GLU A 78 -5.05 -2.30 -2.17
C GLU A 78 -4.42 -3.36 -3.07
N LEU A 79 -3.15 -3.18 -3.43
CA LEU A 79 -2.42 -4.13 -4.29
C LEU A 79 -2.21 -5.48 -3.59
N LEU A 80 -1.94 -5.48 -2.29
CA LEU A 80 -1.80 -6.70 -1.50
C LEU A 80 -3.12 -7.47 -1.42
N TYR A 81 -4.24 -6.79 -1.19
CA TYR A 81 -5.55 -7.44 -1.20
C TYR A 81 -5.91 -7.98 -2.58
N ALA A 82 -5.63 -7.25 -3.66
CA ALA A 82 -5.82 -7.74 -5.02
C ALA A 82 -4.96 -8.99 -5.30
N LEU A 83 -3.70 -9.00 -4.86
CA LEU A 83 -2.82 -10.16 -4.95
C LEU A 83 -3.35 -11.32 -4.09
N GLY A 84 -3.79 -11.03 -2.86
CA GLY A 84 -4.34 -12.01 -1.93
C GLY A 84 -5.51 -12.81 -2.53
N GLN A 85 -6.37 -12.15 -3.32
CA GLN A 85 -7.47 -12.82 -4.03
C GLN A 85 -7.01 -13.90 -5.03
N THR A 86 -5.75 -13.89 -5.45
CA THR A 86 -5.18 -14.90 -6.35
C THR A 86 -4.59 -16.10 -5.61
N ILE A 87 -4.52 -16.05 -4.27
CA ILE A 87 -3.87 -17.07 -3.44
C ILE A 87 -4.94 -17.95 -2.80
N SER A 88 -5.06 -19.19 -3.29
CA SER A 88 -6.00 -20.18 -2.75
C SER A 88 -5.35 -21.24 -1.84
N GLY A 89 -4.07 -21.07 -1.53
CA GLY A 89 -3.26 -22.04 -0.77
C GLY A 89 -2.46 -21.38 0.36
N LYS A 90 -1.23 -21.86 0.55
CA LYS A 90 -0.33 -21.35 1.58
C LYS A 90 0.60 -20.29 1.01
N ALA A 91 0.72 -19.19 1.74
CA ALA A 91 1.73 -18.16 1.50
C ALA A 91 2.76 -18.16 2.63
N LEU A 92 4.02 -17.87 2.33
CA LEU A 92 5.10 -17.85 3.31
C LEU A 92 5.64 -16.43 3.46
N ALA A 93 5.78 -15.96 4.68
CA ALA A 93 6.51 -14.73 5.00
C ALA A 93 7.59 -14.96 6.05
N ILE A 94 8.63 -14.14 6.03
CA ILE A 94 9.66 -14.15 7.07
C ILE A 94 9.21 -13.21 8.19
N ALA A 95 9.12 -13.72 9.40
CA ALA A 95 8.73 -12.92 10.57
C ALA A 95 9.99 -12.37 11.29
N PRO A 96 9.91 -11.12 11.84
CA PRO A 96 8.77 -10.19 11.83
C PRO A 96 8.57 -9.50 10.49
N THR A 97 7.30 -9.22 10.11
CA THR A 97 6.97 -8.57 8.84
C THR A 97 5.66 -7.77 8.95
N PHE A 98 5.29 -7.09 7.86
CA PHE A 98 4.06 -6.30 7.79
C PHE A 98 2.80 -7.18 7.94
N THR A 99 1.92 -6.81 8.85
CA THR A 99 0.71 -7.58 9.18
C THR A 99 -0.29 -7.68 8.02
N GLY A 100 -0.32 -6.67 7.15
CA GLY A 100 -1.20 -6.63 5.99
C GLY A 100 -1.02 -7.79 5.00
N TYR A 101 0.12 -8.49 5.01
CA TYR A 101 0.29 -9.70 4.20
C TYR A 101 -0.65 -10.81 4.63
N ALA A 102 -0.75 -11.04 5.95
CA ALA A 102 -1.63 -12.08 6.49
C ALA A 102 -3.10 -11.75 6.25
N GLU A 103 -3.47 -10.48 6.45
CA GLU A 103 -4.82 -10.00 6.20
C GLU A 103 -5.23 -10.19 4.74
N ALA A 104 -4.34 -9.82 3.80
CA ALA A 104 -4.60 -9.96 2.37
C ALA A 104 -4.74 -11.42 1.95
N VAL A 105 -3.87 -12.31 2.44
CA VAL A 105 -3.93 -13.75 2.15
C VAL A 105 -5.19 -14.38 2.73
N ALA A 106 -5.56 -14.05 3.97
CA ALA A 106 -6.78 -14.52 4.61
C ALA A 106 -8.04 -14.05 3.87
N ALA A 107 -8.06 -12.80 3.40
CA ALA A 107 -9.17 -12.26 2.60
C ALA A 107 -9.35 -13.00 1.27
N GLY A 108 -8.28 -13.56 0.69
CA GLY A 108 -8.34 -14.43 -0.49
C GLY A 108 -8.69 -15.89 -0.19
N GLY A 109 -8.85 -16.26 1.09
CA GLY A 109 -9.10 -17.64 1.51
C GLY A 109 -7.85 -18.50 1.63
N GLY A 110 -6.67 -17.89 1.57
CA GLY A 110 -5.38 -18.55 1.78
C GLY A 110 -4.98 -18.63 3.26
N GLU A 111 -3.91 -19.35 3.53
CA GLU A 111 -3.29 -19.52 4.86
C GLU A 111 -1.90 -18.92 4.86
N MET A 112 -1.60 -18.02 5.84
CA MET A 112 -0.26 -17.47 6.00
C MET A 112 0.58 -18.36 6.90
N CYS A 113 1.74 -18.78 6.41
CA CYS A 113 2.77 -19.46 7.17
C CYS A 113 3.94 -18.50 7.43
N TYR A 114 4.65 -18.68 8.54
CA TYR A 114 5.79 -17.85 8.90
C TYR A 114 7.04 -18.70 9.06
N ALA A 115 8.14 -18.24 8.44
CA ALA A 115 9.47 -18.69 8.80
C ALA A 115 10.05 -17.69 9.79
N GLY A 116 10.55 -18.19 10.94
CA GLY A 116 11.27 -17.37 11.91
C GLY A 116 12.74 -17.19 11.50
N CYS A 117 13.35 -16.05 11.89
CA CYS A 117 14.80 -15.90 11.95
C CYS A 117 15.32 -16.37 13.29
#